data_dfd4328b0e9a0f6b6d9b5403d2ef2e01
#
_entry.id   dfd4328b0e9a0f6b6d9b5403d2ef2e01
#
_cell.length_a   1.000
_cell.length_b   1.000
_cell.length_c   1.000
_cell.angle_alpha   90.00
_cell.angle_beta   90.00
_cell.angle_gamma   90.00
#
_symmetry.space_group_name_H-M   'P 1'
#
loop_
_entity.id
_entity.type
_entity.pdbx_description
1 polymer ?
#
loop_
_entity_poly.entity_id
_entity_poly.type
_entity_poly.pdbx_seq_one_letter_code
_entity_poly.pdbx_strand_id
1 'polypeptide(L)'
;MSPQTYPECIKELYESEVLGEAVFVALYNVATSDEHKYKFGTMAQLESETKARLRPFLAIHGVKFLENIDGALVAQIVQEYNSSNWKTFMEGQSRIVASFVKRFEEIEAMTPAEDLNVVHSMLVHERAILRFVELEASGKGAGSINDVVAQLHFPLPNPKGY
;
A
#
# COMPACT_ATOMS: atom_id res chain seq x y z
N MET A 1 4.91 12.50 24.92
CA MET A 1 3.73 11.97 24.19
C MET A 1 3.32 10.69 24.89
N SER A 2 2.03 10.51 25.18
CA SER A 2 1.54 9.23 25.68
C SER A 2 1.76 8.14 24.62
N PRO A 3 2.06 6.88 25.00
CA PRO A 3 2.16 5.81 24.04
C PRO A 3 0.82 5.64 23.31
N GLN A 4 0.87 5.36 22.02
CA GLN A 4 -0.31 5.15 21.19
C GLN A 4 -1.06 3.89 21.67
N THR A 5 -2.38 3.98 21.75
CA THR A 5 -3.23 2.84 22.15
C THR A 5 -3.40 1.86 20.99
N TYR A 6 -3.72 0.61 21.28
CA TYR A 6 -3.94 -0.41 20.24
C TYR A 6 -5.07 -0.05 19.25
N PRO A 7 -6.24 0.47 19.67
CA PRO A 7 -7.25 0.98 18.73
C PRO A 7 -6.74 2.11 17.80
N GLU A 8 -5.85 2.97 18.28
CA GLU A 8 -5.22 4.00 17.44
C GLU A 8 -4.27 3.37 16.41
N CYS A 9 -3.57 2.30 16.76
CA CYS A 9 -2.77 1.53 15.80
C CYS A 9 -3.63 0.86 14.72
N ILE A 10 -4.77 0.26 15.10
CA ILE A 10 -5.72 -0.33 14.15
C ILE A 10 -6.27 0.73 13.18
N LYS A 11 -6.58 1.92 13.71
CA LYS A 11 -7.00 3.06 12.89
C LYS A 11 -5.92 3.47 11.90
N GLU A 12 -4.67 3.56 12.34
CA GLU A 12 -3.52 3.89 11.50
C GLU A 12 -3.34 2.88 10.35
N LEU A 13 -3.45 1.57 10.62
CA LEU A 13 -3.41 0.54 9.59
C LEU A 13 -4.49 0.76 8.51
N TYR A 14 -5.71 1.13 8.90
CA TYR A 14 -6.77 1.39 7.95
C TYR A 14 -6.55 2.68 7.15
N GLU A 15 -6.10 3.75 7.82
CA GLU A 15 -5.85 5.04 7.18
C GLU A 15 -4.71 4.97 6.16
N SER A 16 -3.72 4.09 6.36
CA SER A 16 -2.67 3.85 5.36
C SER A 16 -3.23 3.24 4.07
N GLU A 17 -4.17 2.29 4.18
CA GLU A 17 -4.82 1.69 3.00
C GLU A 17 -5.70 2.71 2.24
N VAL A 18 -6.39 3.59 2.98
CA VAL A 18 -7.17 4.68 2.38
C VAL A 18 -6.27 5.62 1.58
N LEU A 19 -5.12 5.98 2.14
CA LEU A 19 -4.13 6.81 1.45
C LEU A 19 -3.51 6.08 0.25
N GLY A 20 -3.09 4.83 0.43
CA GLY A 20 -2.49 3.99 -0.61
C GLY A 20 -3.41 3.85 -1.83
N GLU A 21 -4.69 3.51 -1.62
CA GLU A 21 -5.67 3.43 -2.70
C GLU A 21 -5.80 4.77 -3.44
N ALA A 22 -5.94 5.88 -2.71
CA ALA A 22 -6.07 7.20 -3.34
C ALA A 22 -4.84 7.57 -4.17
N VAL A 23 -3.64 7.28 -3.68
CA VAL A 23 -2.37 7.50 -4.39
C VAL A 23 -2.31 6.66 -5.66
N PHE A 24 -2.55 5.35 -5.57
CA PHE A 24 -2.45 4.46 -6.72
C PHE A 24 -3.52 4.72 -7.78
N VAL A 25 -4.75 5.08 -7.37
CA VAL A 25 -5.79 5.53 -8.30
C VAL A 25 -5.37 6.81 -9.03
N ALA A 26 -4.81 7.79 -8.31
CA ALA A 26 -4.34 9.02 -8.93
C ALA A 26 -3.18 8.78 -9.91
N LEU A 27 -2.21 7.95 -9.53
CA LEU A 27 -1.09 7.54 -10.40
C LEU A 27 -1.57 6.77 -11.64
N TYR A 28 -2.52 5.86 -11.50
CA TYR A 28 -3.16 5.14 -12.60
C TYR A 28 -3.77 6.12 -13.62
N ASN A 29 -4.47 7.14 -13.14
CA ASN A 29 -5.16 8.11 -14.00
C ASN A 29 -4.20 9.00 -14.80
N VAL A 30 -2.99 9.27 -14.30
CA VAL A 30 -2.00 10.11 -14.99
C VAL A 30 -0.96 9.29 -15.76
N ALA A 31 -0.85 7.99 -15.50
CA ALA A 31 0.08 7.12 -16.19
C ALA A 31 -0.22 7.06 -17.70
N THR A 32 0.82 7.14 -18.52
CA THR A 32 0.70 7.10 -19.99
C THR A 32 1.08 5.74 -20.58
N SER A 33 1.91 4.95 -19.89
CA SER A 33 2.29 3.60 -20.34
C SER A 33 1.31 2.54 -19.83
N ASP A 34 1.00 1.55 -20.66
CA ASP A 34 0.15 0.41 -20.27
C ASP A 34 0.75 -0.35 -19.08
N GLU A 35 2.08 -0.47 -19.03
CA GLU A 35 2.79 -1.12 -17.94
C GLU A 35 2.57 -0.41 -16.61
N HIS A 36 2.77 0.92 -16.56
CA HIS A 36 2.53 1.68 -15.32
C HIS A 36 1.06 1.64 -14.92
N LYS A 37 0.12 1.73 -15.88
CA LYS A 37 -1.31 1.57 -15.60
C LYS A 37 -1.62 0.21 -14.99
N TYR A 38 -1.06 -0.86 -15.54
CA TYR A 38 -1.26 -2.19 -14.98
C TYR A 38 -0.73 -2.29 -13.55
N LYS A 39 0.51 -1.82 -13.30
CA LYS A 39 1.14 -1.84 -11.98
C LYS A 39 0.36 -1.01 -10.96
N PHE A 40 0.01 0.23 -11.29
CA PHE A 40 -0.77 1.08 -10.38
C PHE A 40 -2.20 0.57 -10.17
N GLY A 41 -2.85 0.05 -11.22
CA GLY A 41 -4.18 -0.56 -11.09
C GLY A 41 -4.17 -1.79 -10.20
N THR A 42 -3.13 -2.62 -10.27
CA THR A 42 -2.92 -3.78 -9.40
C THR A 42 -2.72 -3.36 -7.94
N MET A 43 -1.93 -2.31 -7.70
CA MET A 43 -1.75 -1.73 -6.36
C MET A 43 -3.07 -1.17 -5.82
N ALA A 44 -3.80 -0.37 -6.60
CA ALA A 44 -5.09 0.16 -6.20
C ALA A 44 -6.08 -0.96 -5.84
N GLN A 45 -6.08 -2.07 -6.58
CA GLN A 45 -6.90 -3.24 -6.28
C GLN A 45 -6.48 -3.88 -4.94
N LEU A 46 -5.19 -4.02 -4.68
CA LEU A 46 -4.69 -4.58 -3.43
C LEU A 46 -5.15 -3.75 -2.23
N GLU A 47 -5.00 -2.43 -2.27
CA GLU A 47 -5.44 -1.51 -1.22
C GLU A 47 -6.97 -1.61 -0.99
N SER A 48 -7.75 -1.66 -2.08
CA SER A 48 -9.22 -1.81 -2.00
C SER A 48 -9.63 -3.11 -1.30
N GLU A 49 -9.01 -4.25 -1.66
CA GLU A 49 -9.29 -5.55 -1.05
C GLU A 49 -8.87 -5.57 0.42
N THR A 50 -7.75 -4.96 0.75
CA THR A 50 -7.24 -4.88 2.12
C THR A 50 -8.11 -3.98 2.99
N LYS A 51 -8.52 -2.81 2.50
CA LYS A 51 -9.50 -1.96 3.18
C LYS A 51 -10.80 -2.72 3.49
N ALA A 52 -11.34 -3.42 2.50
CA ALA A 52 -12.58 -4.17 2.68
C ALA A 52 -12.44 -5.24 3.78
N ARG A 53 -11.29 -5.93 3.84
CA ARG A 53 -10.98 -6.92 4.86
C ARG A 53 -10.83 -6.31 6.25
N LEU A 54 -10.26 -5.09 6.37
CA LEU A 54 -10.06 -4.42 7.65
C LEU A 54 -11.35 -3.87 8.28
N ARG A 55 -12.37 -3.54 7.50
CA ARG A 55 -13.62 -2.93 8.03
C ARG A 55 -14.28 -3.73 9.15
N PRO A 56 -14.47 -5.06 9.05
CA PRO A 56 -14.99 -5.85 10.17
C PRO A 56 -14.06 -5.81 11.40
N PHE A 57 -12.75 -5.78 11.20
CA PHE A 57 -11.75 -5.69 12.26
C PHE A 57 -11.84 -4.37 13.02
N LEU A 58 -12.00 -3.23 12.32
CA LEU A 58 -12.28 -1.94 12.96
C LEU A 58 -13.54 -1.98 13.82
N ALA A 59 -14.62 -2.61 13.32
CA ALA A 59 -15.88 -2.70 14.02
C ALA A 59 -15.76 -3.49 15.33
N ILE A 60 -15.02 -4.59 15.33
CA ILE A 60 -14.77 -5.42 16.54
C ILE A 60 -14.06 -4.59 17.63
N HIS A 61 -13.14 -3.72 17.23
CA HIS A 61 -12.38 -2.86 18.16
C HIS A 61 -13.03 -1.50 18.43
N GLY A 62 -14.26 -1.27 17.97
CA GLY A 62 -14.98 -0.01 18.18
C GLY A 62 -14.33 1.20 17.50
N VAL A 63 -13.48 0.97 16.51
CA VAL A 63 -12.80 2.01 15.74
C VAL A 63 -13.70 2.47 14.60
N LYS A 64 -13.96 3.78 14.53
CA LYS A 64 -14.67 4.36 13.39
C LYS A 64 -13.74 4.40 12.18
N PHE A 65 -14.20 3.92 11.04
CA PHE A 65 -13.48 4.14 9.79
C PHE A 65 -13.97 5.43 9.11
N LEU A 66 -13.01 6.29 8.82
CA LEU A 66 -13.23 7.53 8.09
C LEU A 66 -12.26 7.52 6.91
N GLU A 67 -12.79 7.74 5.72
CA GLU A 67 -11.97 7.80 4.50
C GLU A 67 -11.61 9.27 4.21
N ASN A 68 -10.80 9.85 5.09
CA ASN A 68 -10.26 11.18 4.89
C ASN A 68 -8.95 11.07 4.09
N ILE A 69 -8.93 11.66 2.91
CA ILE A 69 -7.77 11.65 2.02
C ILE A 69 -7.07 13.00 2.12
N ASP A 70 -5.76 12.98 2.37
CA ASP A 70 -4.91 14.15 2.20
C ASP A 70 -4.65 14.41 0.71
N GLY A 71 -5.53 15.19 0.09
CA GLY A 71 -5.44 15.52 -1.33
C GLY A 71 -4.17 16.29 -1.70
N ALA A 72 -3.55 17.02 -0.77
CA ALA A 72 -2.30 17.73 -1.01
C ALA A 72 -1.12 16.74 -1.13
N LEU A 73 -1.08 15.73 -0.25
CA LEU A 73 -0.09 14.66 -0.31
C LEU A 73 -0.22 13.83 -1.59
N VAL A 74 -1.45 13.46 -1.97
CA VAL A 74 -1.71 12.74 -3.23
C VAL A 74 -1.22 13.55 -4.43
N ALA A 75 -1.55 14.85 -4.48
CA ALA A 75 -1.11 15.74 -5.57
C ALA A 75 0.42 15.88 -5.63
N GLN A 76 1.10 15.94 -4.48
CA GLN A 76 2.56 15.96 -4.42
C GLN A 76 3.16 14.69 -5.03
N ILE A 77 2.68 13.51 -4.68
CA ILE A 77 3.18 12.23 -5.21
C ILE A 77 2.96 12.14 -6.73
N VAL A 78 1.81 12.59 -7.22
CA VAL A 78 1.53 12.68 -8.67
C VAL A 78 2.50 13.63 -9.37
N GLN A 79 2.81 14.77 -8.74
CA GLN A 79 3.80 15.72 -9.29
C GLN A 79 5.20 15.10 -9.33
N GLU A 80 5.60 14.37 -8.30
CA GLU A 80 6.89 13.65 -8.27
C GLU A 80 6.96 12.60 -9.38
N TYR A 81 5.90 11.82 -9.61
CA TYR A 81 5.80 10.87 -10.72
C TYR A 81 5.95 11.57 -12.09
N ASN A 82 5.26 12.68 -12.32
CA ASN A 82 5.30 13.41 -13.59
C ASN A 82 6.63 14.12 -13.86
N SER A 83 7.37 14.53 -12.82
CA SER A 83 8.62 15.28 -12.92
C SER A 83 9.87 14.42 -12.87
N SER A 84 9.75 13.13 -12.48
CA SER A 84 10.87 12.21 -12.30
C SER A 84 10.89 11.15 -13.40
N ASN A 85 12.06 10.55 -13.66
CA ASN A 85 12.07 9.28 -14.36
C ASN A 85 11.62 8.14 -13.42
N TRP A 86 11.19 7.01 -13.99
CA TRP A 86 10.64 5.88 -13.26
C TRP A 86 11.54 5.39 -12.13
N LYS A 87 12.83 5.22 -12.40
CA LYS A 87 13.80 4.75 -11.40
C LYS A 87 13.86 5.70 -10.19
N THR A 88 14.03 7.00 -10.44
CA THR A 88 14.09 8.01 -9.38
C THR A 88 12.81 8.06 -8.57
N PHE A 89 11.65 7.97 -9.22
CA PHE A 89 10.36 7.89 -8.54
C PHE A 89 10.30 6.65 -7.63
N MET A 90 10.66 5.48 -8.14
CA MET A 90 10.65 4.24 -7.35
C MET A 90 11.66 4.24 -6.19
N GLU A 91 12.82 4.86 -6.35
CA GLU A 91 13.77 5.08 -5.26
C GLU A 91 13.18 5.98 -4.15
N GLY A 92 12.36 6.95 -4.52
CA GLY A 92 11.60 7.79 -3.58
C GLY A 92 10.55 6.95 -2.84
N GLN A 93 9.73 6.20 -3.58
CA GLN A 93 8.69 5.35 -3.02
C GLN A 93 9.27 4.25 -2.11
N SER A 94 10.41 3.66 -2.45
CA SER A 94 11.07 2.64 -1.62
C SER A 94 11.36 3.14 -0.20
N ARG A 95 11.83 4.39 -0.05
CA ARG A 95 12.07 4.99 1.27
C ARG A 95 10.79 5.20 2.07
N ILE A 96 9.72 5.62 1.40
CA ILE A 96 8.40 5.84 2.02
C ILE A 96 7.82 4.50 2.49
N VAL A 97 7.73 3.52 1.60
CA VAL A 97 7.17 2.19 1.91
C VAL A 97 8.00 1.48 3.00
N ALA A 98 9.33 1.60 2.98
CA ALA A 98 10.17 1.05 4.05
C ALA A 98 9.82 1.62 5.43
N SER A 99 9.39 2.89 5.50
CA SER A 99 8.93 3.49 6.77
C SER A 99 7.60 2.91 7.25
N PHE A 100 6.67 2.58 6.33
CA PHE A 100 5.43 1.88 6.66
C PHE A 100 5.70 0.45 7.13
N VAL A 101 6.57 -0.31 6.43
CA VAL A 101 6.96 -1.66 6.87
C VAL A 101 7.50 -1.64 8.29
N LYS A 102 8.44 -0.74 8.60
CA LYS A 102 8.97 -0.57 9.96
C LYS A 102 7.87 -0.26 10.96
N ARG A 103 6.96 0.64 10.61
CA ARG A 103 5.86 1.02 11.49
C ARG A 103 4.91 -0.15 11.74
N PHE A 104 4.60 -0.95 10.74
CA PHE A 104 3.73 -2.11 10.87
C PHE A 104 4.40 -3.24 11.67
N GLU A 105 5.72 -3.40 11.61
CA GLU A 105 6.49 -4.28 12.50
C GLU A 105 6.36 -3.86 13.97
N GLU A 106 6.40 -2.56 14.25
CA GLU A 106 6.17 -2.04 15.61
C GLU A 106 4.75 -2.31 16.11
N ILE A 107 3.74 -2.17 15.25
CA ILE A 107 2.35 -2.47 15.57
C ILE A 107 2.17 -3.97 15.79
N GLU A 108 2.72 -4.82 14.92
CA GLU A 108 2.67 -6.27 15.07
C GLU A 108 3.25 -6.74 16.41
N ALA A 109 4.38 -6.17 16.83
CA ALA A 109 5.05 -6.52 18.06
C ALA A 109 4.21 -6.23 19.33
N MET A 110 3.23 -5.34 19.27
CA MET A 110 2.32 -5.00 20.38
C MET A 110 0.91 -5.59 20.20
N THR A 111 0.68 -6.35 19.14
CA THR A 111 -0.63 -6.89 18.79
C THR A 111 -1.00 -8.07 19.69
N PRO A 112 -2.23 -8.12 20.25
CA PRO A 112 -2.75 -9.29 20.95
C PRO A 112 -2.77 -10.55 20.06
N ALA A 113 -2.60 -11.72 20.67
CA ALA A 113 -2.48 -13.00 19.94
C ALA A 113 -3.70 -13.30 19.04
N GLU A 114 -4.90 -12.95 19.49
CA GLU A 114 -6.15 -13.12 18.74
C GLU A 114 -6.21 -12.30 17.44
N ASP A 115 -5.51 -11.17 17.38
CA ASP A 115 -5.51 -10.25 16.25
C ASP A 115 -4.29 -10.39 15.34
N LEU A 116 -3.30 -11.17 15.79
CA LEU A 116 -1.99 -11.27 15.13
C LEU A 116 -2.09 -11.66 13.65
N ASN A 117 -3.02 -12.55 13.29
CA ASN A 117 -3.20 -12.98 11.92
C ASN A 117 -3.62 -11.82 10.98
N VAL A 118 -4.45 -10.91 11.48
CA VAL A 118 -4.91 -9.75 10.68
C VAL A 118 -3.77 -8.76 10.52
N VAL A 119 -3.10 -8.37 11.61
CA VAL A 119 -1.99 -7.42 11.58
C VAL A 119 -0.79 -7.98 10.80
N HIS A 120 -0.45 -9.26 10.98
CA HIS A 120 0.58 -9.92 10.17
C HIS A 120 0.28 -9.86 8.67
N SER A 121 -0.97 -10.05 8.28
CA SER A 121 -1.36 -9.94 6.87
C SER A 121 -1.16 -8.54 6.29
N MET A 122 -1.27 -7.49 7.13
CA MET A 122 -0.96 -6.11 6.73
C MET A 122 0.54 -5.92 6.50
N LEU A 123 1.36 -6.49 7.39
CA LEU A 123 2.82 -6.45 7.23
C LEU A 123 3.27 -7.22 5.98
N VAL A 124 2.66 -8.36 5.68
CA VAL A 124 2.94 -9.12 4.43
C VAL A 124 2.56 -8.31 3.19
N HIS A 125 1.42 -7.60 3.24
CA HIS A 125 0.98 -6.66 2.21
C HIS A 125 2.03 -5.58 1.95
N GLU A 126 2.45 -4.84 2.97
CA GLU A 126 3.43 -3.78 2.85
C GLU A 126 4.80 -4.28 2.36
N ARG A 127 5.23 -5.45 2.81
CA ARG A 127 6.48 -6.06 2.34
C ARG A 127 6.43 -6.42 0.85
N ALA A 128 5.27 -6.81 0.32
CA ALA A 128 5.11 -7.07 -1.11
C ALA A 128 5.21 -5.76 -1.92
N ILE A 129 4.63 -4.66 -1.42
CA ILE A 129 4.77 -3.34 -2.04
C ILE A 129 6.23 -2.87 -1.97
N LEU A 130 6.89 -3.01 -0.82
CA LEU A 130 8.31 -2.66 -0.69
C LEU A 130 9.17 -3.45 -1.70
N ARG A 131 8.95 -4.75 -1.80
CA ARG A 131 9.66 -5.61 -2.75
C ARG A 131 9.46 -5.15 -4.19
N PHE A 132 8.23 -4.79 -4.55
CA PHE A 132 7.91 -4.24 -5.87
C PHE A 132 8.72 -2.97 -6.16
N VAL A 133 8.66 -1.95 -5.29
CA VAL A 133 9.33 -0.67 -5.54
C VAL A 133 10.86 -0.80 -5.56
N GLU A 134 11.44 -1.70 -4.76
CA GLU A 134 12.87 -2.00 -4.77
C GLU A 134 13.33 -2.67 -6.07
N LEU A 135 12.56 -3.63 -6.59
CA LEU A 135 12.83 -4.28 -7.85
C LEU A 135 12.77 -3.27 -9.01
N GLU A 136 11.76 -2.43 -9.05
CA GLU A 136 11.62 -1.37 -10.04
C GLU A 136 12.79 -0.36 -9.96
N ALA A 137 13.13 0.09 -8.77
CA ALA A 137 14.25 1.01 -8.54
C ALA A 137 15.59 0.43 -8.99
N SER A 138 15.77 -0.90 -8.86
CA SER A 138 16.99 -1.60 -9.29
C SER A 138 17.01 -1.98 -10.77
N GLY A 139 15.96 -1.64 -11.54
CA GLY A 139 15.83 -2.00 -12.95
C GLY A 139 15.46 -3.47 -13.20
N LYS A 140 14.97 -4.18 -12.19
CA LYS A 140 14.50 -5.57 -12.26
C LYS A 140 12.97 -5.63 -12.34
N GLY A 141 12.38 -4.85 -13.26
CA GLY A 141 10.94 -4.66 -13.37
C GLY A 141 10.16 -5.89 -13.87
N ALA A 142 10.82 -6.82 -14.58
CA ALA A 142 10.13 -8.03 -15.04
C ALA A 142 9.68 -8.89 -13.86
N GLY A 143 8.35 -9.07 -13.72
CA GLY A 143 7.76 -9.83 -12.62
C GLY A 143 7.83 -9.14 -11.25
N SER A 144 8.23 -7.87 -11.16
CA SER A 144 8.29 -7.12 -9.90
C SER A 144 6.97 -7.11 -9.13
N ILE A 145 5.85 -7.11 -9.85
CA ILE A 145 4.49 -7.05 -9.30
C ILE A 145 3.95 -8.41 -8.80
N ASN A 146 4.67 -9.52 -9.03
CA ASN A 146 4.15 -10.86 -8.78
C ASN A 146 3.76 -11.10 -7.31
N ASP A 147 4.54 -10.60 -6.35
CA ASP A 147 4.25 -10.78 -4.93
C ASP A 147 2.97 -10.03 -4.51
N VAL A 148 2.68 -8.90 -5.16
CA VAL A 148 1.43 -8.15 -4.99
C VAL A 148 0.26 -8.92 -5.60
N VAL A 149 0.40 -9.39 -6.84
CA VAL A 149 -0.64 -10.18 -7.54
C VAL A 149 -0.99 -11.44 -6.76
N ALA A 150 -0.02 -12.09 -6.13
CA ALA A 150 -0.24 -13.30 -5.34
C ALA A 150 -1.15 -13.09 -4.12
N GLN A 151 -1.36 -11.86 -3.67
CA GLN A 151 -2.24 -11.53 -2.54
C GLN A 151 -3.67 -11.16 -2.95
N LEU A 152 -3.91 -10.91 -4.25
CA LEU A 152 -5.22 -10.50 -4.74
C LEU A 152 -6.19 -11.68 -4.80
N HIS A 153 -7.42 -11.45 -4.34
CA HIS A 153 -8.55 -12.36 -4.61
C HIS A 153 -9.06 -12.25 -6.05
N PHE A 154 -8.94 -11.05 -6.62
CA PHE A 154 -9.42 -10.73 -7.97
C PHE A 154 -8.30 -10.11 -8.81
N PRO A 155 -7.25 -10.90 -9.17
CA PRO A 155 -6.12 -10.35 -9.93
C PRO A 155 -6.55 -9.85 -11.31
N LEU A 156 -5.97 -8.73 -11.73
CA LEU A 156 -6.19 -8.19 -13.06
C LEU A 156 -5.51 -9.09 -14.12
N PRO A 157 -6.12 -9.24 -15.31
CA PRO A 157 -5.45 -9.92 -16.42
C PRO A 157 -4.13 -9.21 -16.77
N ASN A 158 -3.05 -9.98 -16.91
CA ASN A 158 -1.74 -9.47 -17.37
C ASN A 158 -1.36 -10.06 -18.73
N PRO A 159 -1.99 -9.64 -19.85
CA PRO A 159 -1.78 -10.23 -21.17
C PRO A 159 -0.39 -9.96 -21.76
N LYS A 160 0.33 -8.99 -21.22
CA LYS A 160 1.67 -8.59 -21.70
C LYS A 160 2.80 -9.06 -20.79
N GLY A 161 2.50 -9.69 -19.63
CA GLY A 161 3.50 -10.25 -18.71
C GLY A 161 4.35 -9.20 -17.99
N TYR A 162 3.78 -8.05 -17.66
CA TYR A 162 4.46 -6.97 -16.92
C TYR A 162 4.98 -7.41 -15.55
#